data_378c61b84c7a442f547eba97cb90ba04
#
_entry.id   378c61b84c7a442f547eba97cb90ba04
#
_cell.length_a   1.000
_cell.length_b   1.000
_cell.length_c   1.000
_cell.angle_alpha   90.00
_cell.angle_beta   90.00
_cell.angle_gamma   90.00
#
_symmetry.space_group_name_H-M   'P 1'
#
loop_
_entity.id
_entity.type
_entity.pdbx_description
1 polymer ?
#
loop_
_entity_poly.entity_id
_entity_poly.type
_entity_poly.pdbx_seq_one_letter_code
_entity_poly.pdbx_strand_id
1 'polypeptide(L)'
;MKIAQPKPFTFEGGKRAVLLLHGFTGNSADVRMLGRYLEKEGYTCHAPQYKGHGVPPEELVHTGPEDWWQDALNGYHFLKNRGFEEIAVAGLSLGGVFSLKLGYTVPIKGIVPMCAPMYIKSEEVMYQGILEYARDYKSREGKSEEQVEMEMEQFKKTPMKTLKALQAVISDVRNHVDLIYAPTFVVQGRHDKMINTESANIIYNEVESPIKEIKWYEESGHVITFDKERDQLHEDIYRFLEKLDWQD
;
A
#
# COMPACT_ATOMS: atom_id res chain seq x y z
N MET A 1 13.39 21.80 10.91
CA MET A 1 13.76 20.45 11.43
C MET A 1 14.06 19.57 10.25
N LYS A 2 15.15 18.78 10.20
CA LYS A 2 15.35 17.89 9.04
C LYS A 2 14.33 16.76 9.10
N ILE A 3 13.53 16.62 8.05
CA ILE A 3 12.63 15.46 7.88
C ILE A 3 13.51 14.22 7.69
N ALA A 4 13.33 13.22 8.56
CA ALA A 4 14.02 11.95 8.37
C ALA A 4 13.40 11.24 7.16
N GLN A 5 14.22 11.00 6.13
CA GLN A 5 13.76 10.28 4.96
C GLN A 5 13.42 8.83 5.35
N PRO A 6 12.25 8.32 4.96
CA PRO A 6 11.90 6.93 5.18
C PRO A 6 12.83 6.02 4.37
N LYS A 7 13.06 4.82 4.92
CA LYS A 7 13.92 3.80 4.31
C LYS A 7 13.17 2.48 4.27
N PRO A 8 13.48 1.60 3.33
CA PRO A 8 13.00 0.23 3.40
C PRO A 8 13.40 -0.39 4.74
N PHE A 9 12.63 -1.33 5.22
CA PHE A 9 12.98 -2.08 6.42
C PHE A 9 12.78 -3.57 6.23
N THR A 10 13.52 -4.35 7.02
CA THR A 10 13.30 -5.78 7.18
C THR A 10 13.30 -6.09 8.67
N PHE A 11 12.28 -6.81 9.13
CA PHE A 11 12.18 -7.34 10.49
C PHE A 11 12.23 -8.86 10.41
N GLU A 12 13.21 -9.45 11.07
CA GLU A 12 13.48 -10.89 11.00
C GLU A 12 12.80 -11.61 12.17
N GLY A 13 11.67 -12.27 11.91
CA GLY A 13 10.90 -12.97 12.92
C GLY A 13 10.92 -14.50 12.77
N GLY A 14 11.07 -15.04 11.56
CA GLY A 14 11.03 -16.47 11.33
C GLY A 14 11.15 -16.87 9.86
N LYS A 15 10.74 -18.10 9.53
CA LYS A 15 10.86 -18.68 8.18
C LYS A 15 9.76 -18.25 7.21
N ARG A 16 8.62 -17.78 7.72
CA ARG A 16 7.48 -17.32 6.92
C ARG A 16 7.66 -15.83 6.61
N ALA A 17 7.44 -15.43 5.37
CA ALA A 17 7.72 -14.06 4.94
C ALA A 17 6.46 -13.30 4.52
N VAL A 18 6.41 -12.02 4.87
CA VAL A 18 5.35 -11.09 4.46
C VAL A 18 5.98 -9.85 3.82
N LEU A 19 5.61 -9.58 2.57
CA LEU A 19 5.91 -8.33 1.89
C LEU A 19 4.85 -7.28 2.27
N LEU A 20 5.29 -6.13 2.76
CA LEU A 20 4.41 -5.04 3.21
C LEU A 20 4.54 -3.85 2.26
N LEU A 21 3.42 -3.41 1.68
CA LEU A 21 3.39 -2.39 0.63
C LEU A 21 2.62 -1.15 1.09
N HIS A 22 3.26 0.02 1.02
CA HIS A 22 2.63 1.29 1.42
C HIS A 22 1.79 1.93 0.30
N GLY A 23 1.02 2.96 0.65
CA GLY A 23 0.14 3.69 -0.27
C GLY A 23 0.84 4.77 -1.10
N PHE A 24 0.09 5.32 -2.05
CA PHE A 24 0.48 6.53 -2.79
C PHE A 24 0.56 7.73 -1.86
N THR A 25 1.54 8.59 -2.03
CA THR A 25 1.91 9.70 -1.12
C THR A 25 2.34 9.28 0.29
N GLY A 26 2.25 7.99 0.62
CA GLY A 26 2.73 7.40 1.87
C GLY A 26 4.20 7.00 1.82
N ASN A 27 4.61 6.14 2.72
CA ASN A 27 5.96 5.60 2.78
C ASN A 27 6.02 4.32 3.64
N SER A 28 7.18 3.68 3.72
CA SER A 28 7.37 2.43 4.47
C SER A 28 6.96 2.49 5.95
N ALA A 29 6.90 3.67 6.56
CA ALA A 29 6.43 3.81 7.94
C ALA A 29 4.95 3.47 8.11
N ASP A 30 4.14 3.61 7.04
CA ASP A 30 2.70 3.37 7.09
C ASP A 30 2.34 1.90 7.42
N VAL A 31 3.24 0.98 7.11
CA VAL A 31 3.09 -0.46 7.36
C VAL A 31 4.06 -0.98 8.43
N ARG A 32 4.84 -0.09 9.05
CA ARG A 32 5.88 -0.47 10.02
C ARG A 32 5.31 -1.10 11.28
N MET A 33 4.18 -0.59 11.78
CA MET A 33 3.56 -1.12 13.01
C MET A 33 3.04 -2.54 12.78
N LEU A 34 2.40 -2.79 11.65
CA LEU A 34 1.99 -4.13 11.22
C LEU A 34 3.22 -5.05 11.11
N GLY A 35 4.30 -4.58 10.48
CA GLY A 35 5.54 -5.36 10.37
C GLY A 35 6.14 -5.73 11.72
N ARG A 36 6.13 -4.82 12.71
CA ARG A 36 6.59 -5.09 14.08
C ARG A 36 5.68 -6.05 14.84
N TYR A 37 4.39 -5.99 14.60
CA TYR A 37 3.45 -6.94 15.17
C TYR A 37 3.72 -8.34 14.62
N LEU A 38 3.76 -8.50 13.32
CA LEU A 38 4.00 -9.79 12.66
C LEU A 38 5.39 -10.37 12.96
N GLU A 39 6.43 -9.52 13.13
CA GLU A 39 7.76 -9.96 13.58
C GLU A 39 7.68 -10.69 14.94
N LYS A 40 6.92 -10.15 15.90
CA LYS A 40 6.73 -10.75 17.23
C LYS A 40 5.98 -12.08 17.15
N GLU A 41 5.11 -12.21 16.15
CA GLU A 41 4.35 -13.43 15.86
C GLU A 41 5.14 -14.43 14.99
N GLY A 42 6.43 -14.19 14.76
CA GLY A 42 7.32 -15.14 14.08
C GLY A 42 7.40 -15.00 12.56
N TYR A 43 6.96 -13.87 11.99
CA TYR A 43 7.06 -13.61 10.55
C TYR A 43 8.24 -12.68 10.23
N THR A 44 8.98 -12.99 9.18
CA THR A 44 9.92 -12.04 8.59
C THR A 44 9.16 -11.09 7.68
N CYS A 45 9.27 -9.78 7.95
CA CYS A 45 8.54 -8.75 7.20
C CYS A 45 9.51 -7.84 6.46
N HIS A 46 9.26 -7.60 5.17
CA HIS A 46 9.99 -6.62 4.37
C HIS A 46 9.04 -5.58 3.79
N ALA A 47 9.43 -4.30 3.90
CA ALA A 47 8.73 -3.20 3.24
C ALA A 47 9.71 -2.40 2.37
N PRO A 48 9.56 -2.41 1.04
CA PRO A 48 10.31 -1.52 0.17
C PRO A 48 9.86 -0.06 0.39
N GLN A 49 10.68 0.87 -0.06
CA GLN A 49 10.35 2.29 -0.16
C GLN A 49 10.24 2.62 -1.65
N TYR A 50 9.06 3.09 -2.09
CA TYR A 50 8.89 3.45 -3.49
C TYR A 50 9.64 4.72 -3.85
N LYS A 51 10.19 4.74 -5.04
CA LYS A 51 10.89 5.87 -5.61
C LYS A 51 10.01 7.14 -5.58
N GLY A 52 10.59 8.27 -5.20
CA GLY A 52 9.87 9.54 -5.11
C GLY A 52 8.93 9.69 -3.91
N HIS A 53 8.77 8.67 -3.05
CA HIS A 53 7.94 8.73 -1.86
C HIS A 53 8.74 9.09 -0.60
N GLY A 54 8.14 9.90 0.28
CA GLY A 54 8.80 10.33 1.52
C GLY A 54 9.98 11.30 1.32
N VAL A 55 10.11 11.86 0.15
CA VAL A 55 11.08 12.87 -0.29
C VAL A 55 10.32 14.13 -0.77
N PRO A 56 10.99 15.24 -1.12
CA PRO A 56 10.29 16.42 -1.61
C PRO A 56 9.25 16.12 -2.69
N PRO A 57 8.04 16.71 -2.63
CA PRO A 57 6.92 16.38 -3.53
C PRO A 57 7.25 16.52 -5.02
N GLU A 58 8.21 17.38 -5.36
CA GLU A 58 8.72 17.56 -6.71
C GLU A 58 9.33 16.26 -7.26
N GLU A 59 9.95 15.45 -6.41
CA GLU A 59 10.50 14.15 -6.81
C GLU A 59 9.39 13.13 -7.09
N LEU A 60 8.31 13.13 -6.30
CA LEU A 60 7.18 12.23 -6.50
C LEU A 60 6.55 12.41 -7.89
N VAL A 61 6.35 13.64 -8.33
CA VAL A 61 5.70 13.93 -9.64
C VAL A 61 6.57 13.60 -10.84
N HIS A 62 7.87 13.35 -10.65
CA HIS A 62 8.80 12.86 -11.68
C HIS A 62 8.92 11.33 -11.72
N THR A 63 8.23 10.62 -10.83
CA THR A 63 8.14 9.16 -10.81
C THR A 63 6.73 8.71 -11.17
N GLY A 64 6.55 7.42 -11.40
CA GLY A 64 5.25 6.89 -11.78
C GLY A 64 5.01 5.46 -11.31
N PRO A 65 3.78 4.94 -11.55
CA PRO A 65 3.40 3.60 -11.12
C PRO A 65 4.31 2.49 -11.64
N GLU A 66 4.97 2.68 -12.78
CA GLU A 66 5.95 1.71 -13.30
C GLU A 66 7.18 1.61 -12.38
N ASP A 67 7.74 2.77 -11.96
CA ASP A 67 8.85 2.81 -10.99
C ASP A 67 8.44 2.12 -9.69
N TRP A 68 7.25 2.44 -9.16
CA TRP A 68 6.75 1.94 -7.87
C TRP A 68 6.40 0.46 -7.91
N TRP A 69 5.85 0.01 -9.03
CA TRP A 69 5.63 -1.42 -9.28
C TRP A 69 6.95 -2.19 -9.28
N GLN A 70 7.97 -1.63 -9.94
CA GLN A 70 9.30 -2.24 -9.94
C GLN A 70 9.88 -2.33 -8.52
N ASP A 71 9.67 -1.32 -7.68
CA ASP A 71 10.11 -1.35 -6.27
C ASP A 71 9.34 -2.43 -5.47
N ALA A 72 8.04 -2.59 -5.70
CA ALA A 72 7.25 -3.66 -5.09
C ALA A 72 7.73 -5.05 -5.51
N LEU A 73 7.98 -5.25 -6.82
CA LEU A 73 8.49 -6.49 -7.38
C LEU A 73 9.92 -6.79 -6.88
N ASN A 74 10.77 -5.78 -6.77
CA ASN A 74 12.10 -5.91 -6.18
C ASN A 74 12.02 -6.32 -4.71
N GLY A 75 11.03 -5.84 -3.95
CA GLY A 75 10.77 -6.27 -2.58
C GLY A 75 10.42 -7.76 -2.49
N TYR A 76 9.62 -8.27 -3.42
CA TYR A 76 9.35 -9.70 -3.54
C TYR A 76 10.63 -10.50 -3.84
N HIS A 77 11.39 -10.08 -4.86
CA HIS A 77 12.65 -10.75 -5.21
C HIS A 77 13.70 -10.66 -4.11
N PHE A 78 13.73 -9.58 -3.34
CA PHE A 78 14.60 -9.46 -2.17
C PHE A 78 14.33 -10.59 -1.16
N LEU A 79 13.07 -10.87 -0.86
CA LEU A 79 12.70 -11.98 0.03
C LEU A 79 13.04 -13.34 -0.60
N LYS A 80 12.73 -13.55 -1.89
CA LYS A 80 13.10 -14.79 -2.62
C LYS A 80 14.61 -15.05 -2.57
N ASN A 81 15.43 -14.02 -2.80
CA ASN A 81 16.90 -14.12 -2.78
C ASN A 81 17.46 -14.38 -1.38
N ARG A 82 16.67 -14.15 -0.32
CA ARG A 82 17.00 -14.50 1.07
C ARG A 82 16.55 -15.92 1.45
N GLY A 83 15.99 -16.67 0.51
CA GLY A 83 15.62 -18.08 0.70
C GLY A 83 14.17 -18.29 1.15
N PHE A 84 13.31 -17.25 1.15
CA PHE A 84 11.90 -17.41 1.44
C PHE A 84 11.16 -17.95 0.22
N GLU A 85 10.79 -19.23 0.26
CA GLU A 85 10.08 -19.87 -0.86
C GLU A 85 8.60 -19.45 -0.92
N GLU A 86 7.97 -19.24 0.23
CA GLU A 86 6.59 -18.80 0.35
C GLU A 86 6.52 -17.40 0.94
N ILE A 87 5.83 -16.50 0.23
CA ILE A 87 5.72 -15.08 0.58
C ILE A 87 4.25 -14.68 0.49
N ALA A 88 3.69 -14.19 1.61
CA ALA A 88 2.42 -13.47 1.60
C ALA A 88 2.66 -11.97 1.36
N VAL A 89 1.63 -11.27 0.95
CA VAL A 89 1.70 -9.81 0.74
C VAL A 89 0.52 -9.10 1.39
N ALA A 90 0.80 -8.00 2.08
CA ALA A 90 -0.22 -7.11 2.61
C ALA A 90 0.08 -5.66 2.16
N GLY A 91 -0.90 -4.98 1.59
CA GLY A 91 -0.70 -3.66 1.03
C GLY A 91 -1.82 -2.67 1.31
N LEU A 92 -1.46 -1.43 1.62
CA LEU A 92 -2.37 -0.33 1.89
C LEU A 92 -2.61 0.49 0.61
N SER A 93 -3.87 0.75 0.25
CA SER A 93 -4.24 1.64 -0.87
C SER A 93 -3.56 1.23 -2.18
N LEU A 94 -2.66 2.03 -2.77
CA LEU A 94 -1.83 1.63 -3.92
C LEU A 94 -1.04 0.34 -3.65
N GLY A 95 -0.53 0.17 -2.42
CA GLY A 95 0.10 -1.08 -2.01
C GLY A 95 -0.85 -2.27 -2.07
N GLY A 96 -2.15 -2.05 -1.80
CA GLY A 96 -3.20 -3.05 -2.00
C GLY A 96 -3.42 -3.40 -3.47
N VAL A 97 -3.39 -2.39 -4.36
CA VAL A 97 -3.43 -2.61 -5.82
C VAL A 97 -2.23 -3.43 -6.28
N PHE A 98 -1.02 -3.10 -5.79
CA PHE A 98 0.17 -3.88 -6.14
C PHE A 98 0.20 -5.28 -5.50
N SER A 99 -0.40 -5.46 -4.31
CA SER A 99 -0.54 -6.80 -3.74
C SER A 99 -1.44 -7.70 -4.60
N LEU A 100 -2.52 -7.16 -5.16
CA LEU A 100 -3.35 -7.86 -6.14
C LEU A 100 -2.57 -8.12 -7.44
N LYS A 101 -1.82 -7.14 -7.95
CA LYS A 101 -0.98 -7.31 -9.13
C LYS A 101 0.06 -8.41 -8.96
N LEU A 102 0.71 -8.49 -7.79
CA LEU A 102 1.60 -9.61 -7.47
C LEU A 102 0.88 -10.95 -7.52
N GLY A 103 -0.37 -11.00 -7.07
CA GLY A 103 -1.17 -12.23 -7.01
C GLY A 103 -1.38 -12.94 -8.35
N TYR A 104 -1.37 -12.23 -9.47
CA TYR A 104 -1.44 -12.82 -10.81
C TYR A 104 -0.12 -12.74 -11.59
N THR A 105 0.94 -12.12 -11.02
CA THR A 105 2.23 -11.96 -11.70
C THR A 105 3.28 -12.96 -11.20
N VAL A 106 3.28 -13.27 -9.90
CA VAL A 106 4.26 -14.16 -9.24
C VAL A 106 3.56 -15.09 -8.26
N PRO A 107 4.17 -16.24 -7.88
CA PRO A 107 3.62 -17.10 -6.84
C PRO A 107 3.53 -16.37 -5.50
N ILE A 108 2.31 -16.19 -4.99
CA ILE A 108 2.02 -15.55 -3.69
C ILE A 108 1.25 -16.54 -2.81
N LYS A 109 1.65 -16.63 -1.54
CA LYS A 109 1.04 -17.53 -0.55
C LYS A 109 -0.33 -17.07 -0.05
N GLY A 110 -0.49 -15.75 0.09
CA GLY A 110 -1.75 -15.11 0.49
C GLY A 110 -1.67 -13.59 0.29
N ILE A 111 -2.83 -12.96 0.11
CA ILE A 111 -2.93 -11.55 -0.25
C ILE A 111 -3.87 -10.82 0.72
N VAL A 112 -3.43 -9.68 1.24
CA VAL A 112 -4.23 -8.80 2.09
C VAL A 112 -4.28 -7.39 1.48
N PRO A 113 -5.21 -7.10 0.54
CA PRO A 113 -5.42 -5.75 0.05
C PRO A 113 -6.23 -4.94 1.08
N MET A 114 -5.64 -3.87 1.60
CA MET A 114 -6.23 -2.97 2.59
C MET A 114 -6.63 -1.66 1.91
N CYS A 115 -7.91 -1.31 1.93
CA CYS A 115 -8.46 -0.09 1.31
C CYS A 115 -7.96 0.12 -0.13
N ALA A 116 -7.90 -0.97 -0.92
CA ALA A 116 -7.39 -0.96 -2.28
C ALA A 116 -8.42 -0.41 -3.28
N PRO A 117 -8.12 0.65 -4.05
CA PRO A 117 -9.04 1.18 -5.04
C PRO A 117 -9.15 0.29 -6.27
N MET A 118 -10.37 0.00 -6.71
CA MET A 118 -10.66 -0.58 -8.02
C MET A 118 -11.22 0.46 -9.00
N TYR A 119 -11.50 1.66 -8.49
CA TYR A 119 -11.88 2.84 -9.27
C TYR A 119 -11.24 4.08 -8.69
N ILE A 120 -10.95 5.03 -9.55
CA ILE A 120 -10.64 6.39 -9.17
C ILE A 120 -11.92 7.22 -9.27
N LYS A 121 -12.30 7.89 -8.18
CA LYS A 121 -13.49 8.75 -8.15
C LYS A 121 -13.41 9.90 -9.17
N SER A 122 -12.25 10.58 -9.19
CA SER A 122 -11.94 11.62 -10.18
C SER A 122 -10.45 11.97 -10.12
N GLU A 123 -9.89 12.47 -11.23
CA GLU A 123 -8.53 13.03 -11.26
C GLU A 123 -8.40 14.19 -10.27
N GLU A 124 -9.46 14.99 -10.08
CA GLU A 124 -9.48 16.12 -9.16
C GLU A 124 -9.25 15.68 -7.71
N VAL A 125 -9.92 14.63 -7.24
CA VAL A 125 -9.71 14.10 -5.87
C VAL A 125 -8.27 13.65 -5.64
N MET A 126 -7.67 12.98 -6.64
CA MET A 126 -6.27 12.58 -6.55
C MET A 126 -5.31 13.78 -6.57
N TYR A 127 -5.60 14.76 -7.41
CA TYR A 127 -4.82 15.98 -7.49
C TYR A 127 -4.83 16.74 -6.17
N GLN A 128 -6.00 16.89 -5.54
CA GLN A 128 -6.12 17.51 -4.23
C GLN A 128 -5.31 16.74 -3.17
N GLY A 129 -5.35 15.40 -3.18
CA GLY A 129 -4.53 14.57 -2.29
C GLY A 129 -3.02 14.82 -2.46
N ILE A 130 -2.54 15.03 -3.68
CA ILE A 130 -1.13 15.40 -3.92
C ILE A 130 -0.83 16.80 -3.39
N LEU A 131 -1.73 17.76 -3.57
CA LEU A 131 -1.55 19.11 -3.04
C LEU A 131 -1.51 19.14 -1.51
N GLU A 132 -2.37 18.35 -0.86
CA GLU A 132 -2.36 18.20 0.60
C GLU A 132 -1.04 17.58 1.08
N TYR A 133 -0.61 16.49 0.44
CA TYR A 133 0.69 15.87 0.73
C TYR A 133 1.86 16.87 0.56
N ALA A 134 1.86 17.62 -0.55
CA ALA A 134 2.92 18.60 -0.82
C ALA A 134 2.94 19.71 0.24
N ARG A 135 1.78 20.24 0.61
CA ARG A 135 1.65 21.26 1.65
C ARG A 135 2.13 20.76 3.00
N ASP A 136 1.69 19.55 3.40
CA ASP A 136 2.11 18.93 4.65
C ASP A 136 3.61 18.71 4.71
N TYR A 137 4.20 18.23 3.62
CA TYR A 137 5.64 18.02 3.54
C TYR A 137 6.40 19.33 3.73
N LYS A 138 6.05 20.37 2.96
CA LYS A 138 6.70 21.70 3.01
C LYS A 138 6.53 22.36 4.38
N SER A 139 5.39 22.20 5.04
CA SER A 139 5.16 22.71 6.40
C SER A 139 6.07 22.03 7.43
N ARG A 140 6.31 20.71 7.30
CA ARG A 140 7.21 19.96 8.18
C ARG A 140 8.70 20.30 8.00
N GLU A 141 9.08 20.92 6.89
CA GLU A 141 10.45 21.43 6.69
C GLU A 141 10.77 22.64 7.60
N GLY A 142 9.78 23.19 8.30
CA GLY A 142 9.92 24.34 9.21
C GLY A 142 9.94 25.68 8.47
N LYS A 143 9.39 25.72 7.26
CA LYS A 143 9.20 26.93 6.48
C LYS A 143 8.08 27.79 7.06
N SER A 144 8.12 29.10 6.82
CA SER A 144 7.01 30.01 7.14
C SER A 144 5.81 29.71 6.21
N GLU A 145 4.61 30.06 6.67
CA GLU A 145 3.38 29.88 5.86
C GLU A 145 3.48 30.60 4.51
N GLU A 146 4.05 31.80 4.49
CA GLU A 146 4.30 32.57 3.25
C GLU A 146 5.23 31.82 2.28
N GLN A 147 6.28 31.19 2.79
CA GLN A 147 7.18 30.36 1.99
C GLN A 147 6.48 29.11 1.45
N VAL A 148 5.67 28.44 2.27
CA VAL A 148 4.87 27.29 1.85
C VAL A 148 3.91 27.68 0.73
N GLU A 149 3.17 28.78 0.87
CA GLU A 149 2.23 29.24 -0.17
C GLU A 149 2.96 29.55 -1.49
N MET A 150 4.09 30.25 -1.44
CA MET A 150 4.86 30.57 -2.63
C MET A 150 5.36 29.31 -3.35
N GLU A 151 5.84 28.32 -2.61
CA GLU A 151 6.29 27.04 -3.19
C GLU A 151 5.11 26.22 -3.72
N MET A 152 3.97 26.25 -3.06
CA MET A 152 2.76 25.58 -3.54
C MET A 152 2.24 26.17 -4.85
N GLU A 153 2.30 27.49 -5.03
CA GLU A 153 1.95 28.15 -6.31
C GLU A 153 2.88 27.72 -7.47
N GLN A 154 4.15 27.41 -7.18
CA GLN A 154 5.04 26.83 -8.18
C GLN A 154 4.72 25.35 -8.43
N PHE A 155 4.47 24.57 -7.36
CA PHE A 155 4.17 23.16 -7.43
C PHE A 155 2.89 22.87 -8.25
N LYS A 156 1.85 23.69 -8.11
CA LYS A 156 0.60 23.61 -8.91
C LYS A 156 0.82 23.72 -10.42
N LYS A 157 1.92 24.32 -10.87
CA LYS A 157 2.26 24.45 -12.30
C LYS A 157 2.91 23.19 -12.87
N THR A 158 3.28 22.23 -12.02
CA THR A 158 3.94 21.00 -12.44
C THR A 158 2.92 20.05 -13.10
N PRO A 159 3.21 19.52 -14.30
CA PRO A 159 2.33 18.57 -14.96
C PRO A 159 2.17 17.27 -14.15
N MET A 160 0.94 16.85 -13.88
CA MET A 160 0.63 15.66 -13.10
C MET A 160 0.35 14.42 -13.98
N LYS A 161 1.28 14.09 -14.88
CA LYS A 161 1.15 12.92 -15.78
C LYS A 161 1.01 11.60 -15.01
N THR A 162 1.60 11.53 -13.83
CA THR A 162 1.54 10.39 -12.90
C THR A 162 0.11 10.00 -12.53
N LEU A 163 -0.85 10.95 -12.46
CA LEU A 163 -2.25 10.65 -12.11
C LEU A 163 -2.93 9.78 -13.16
N LYS A 164 -2.74 10.10 -14.45
CA LYS A 164 -3.29 9.26 -15.55
C LYS A 164 -2.66 7.88 -15.58
N ALA A 165 -1.36 7.78 -15.33
CA ALA A 165 -0.67 6.51 -15.24
C ALA A 165 -1.19 5.66 -14.05
N LEU A 166 -1.44 6.29 -12.89
CA LEU A 166 -2.00 5.63 -11.72
C LEU A 166 -3.41 5.10 -12.01
N GLN A 167 -4.24 5.89 -12.68
CA GLN A 167 -5.57 5.46 -13.11
C GLN A 167 -5.50 4.24 -14.04
N ALA A 168 -4.56 4.25 -14.99
CA ALA A 168 -4.36 3.14 -15.91
C ALA A 168 -3.95 1.85 -15.20
N VAL A 169 -3.05 1.93 -14.20
CA VAL A 169 -2.64 0.75 -13.41
C VAL A 169 -3.81 0.21 -12.56
N ILE A 170 -4.60 1.05 -11.92
CA ILE A 170 -5.77 0.60 -11.15
C ILE A 170 -6.77 -0.10 -12.08
N SER A 171 -7.03 0.45 -13.26
CA SER A 171 -7.91 -0.16 -14.24
C SER A 171 -7.35 -1.48 -14.79
N ASP A 172 -6.04 -1.55 -15.04
CA ASP A 172 -5.36 -2.78 -15.46
C ASP A 172 -5.52 -3.88 -14.39
N VAL A 173 -5.20 -3.58 -13.13
CA VAL A 173 -5.32 -4.55 -12.03
C VAL A 173 -6.76 -5.01 -11.87
N ARG A 174 -7.74 -4.11 -11.92
CA ARG A 174 -9.15 -4.48 -11.85
C ARG A 174 -9.55 -5.49 -12.94
N ASN A 175 -9.05 -5.32 -14.16
CA ASN A 175 -9.36 -6.22 -15.28
C ASN A 175 -8.67 -7.59 -15.18
N HIS A 176 -7.85 -7.84 -14.15
CA HIS A 176 -7.11 -9.07 -13.95
C HIS A 176 -7.31 -9.67 -12.54
N VAL A 177 -8.22 -9.11 -11.74
CA VAL A 177 -8.50 -9.63 -10.37
C VAL A 177 -9.02 -11.05 -10.42
N ASP A 178 -9.74 -11.44 -11.45
CA ASP A 178 -10.24 -12.79 -11.74
C ASP A 178 -9.12 -13.83 -12.00
N LEU A 179 -7.88 -13.38 -12.21
CA LEU A 179 -6.72 -14.27 -12.35
C LEU A 179 -6.05 -14.61 -11.01
N ILE A 180 -6.60 -14.14 -9.89
CA ILE A 180 -6.05 -14.37 -8.56
C ILE A 180 -6.69 -15.62 -7.93
N TYR A 181 -5.87 -16.65 -7.73
CA TYR A 181 -6.25 -17.92 -7.07
C TYR A 181 -5.68 -18.06 -5.65
N ALA A 182 -4.75 -17.19 -5.26
CA ALA A 182 -4.17 -17.20 -3.93
C ALA A 182 -5.21 -16.82 -2.86
N PRO A 183 -5.15 -17.42 -1.65
CA PRO A 183 -5.98 -17.01 -0.52
C PRO A 183 -5.96 -15.49 -0.33
N THR A 184 -7.14 -14.87 -0.19
CA THR A 184 -7.27 -13.42 -0.17
C THR A 184 -8.14 -12.95 0.99
N PHE A 185 -7.61 -12.03 1.80
CA PHE A 185 -8.34 -11.35 2.87
C PHE A 185 -8.49 -9.88 2.56
N VAL A 186 -9.67 -9.47 2.10
CA VAL A 186 -9.99 -8.09 1.74
C VAL A 186 -10.34 -7.27 2.98
N VAL A 187 -9.69 -6.14 3.14
CA VAL A 187 -9.85 -5.24 4.29
C VAL A 187 -10.32 -3.87 3.85
N GLN A 188 -11.37 -3.32 4.48
CA GLN A 188 -11.91 -2.01 4.15
C GLN A 188 -12.36 -1.23 5.39
N GLY A 189 -11.90 0.02 5.50
CA GLY A 189 -12.42 0.98 6.48
C GLY A 189 -13.78 1.53 6.04
N ARG A 190 -14.78 1.51 6.94
CA ARG A 190 -16.15 1.96 6.64
C ARG A 190 -16.22 3.48 6.35
N HIS A 191 -15.36 4.26 7.02
CA HIS A 191 -15.31 5.70 6.89
C HIS A 191 -14.28 6.21 5.87
N ASP A 192 -13.85 5.35 4.95
CA ASP A 192 -12.92 5.71 3.88
C ASP A 192 -13.55 6.74 2.93
N LYS A 193 -12.98 7.95 2.94
CA LYS A 193 -13.42 9.06 2.10
C LYS A 193 -12.56 9.25 0.85
N MET A 194 -11.40 8.57 0.79
CA MET A 194 -10.44 8.74 -0.30
C MET A 194 -10.78 7.88 -1.52
N ILE A 195 -11.24 6.65 -1.31
CA ILE A 195 -11.60 5.75 -2.40
C ILE A 195 -13.10 5.44 -2.41
N ASN A 196 -13.56 4.78 -3.46
CA ASN A 196 -14.86 4.15 -3.47
C ASN A 196 -14.79 2.82 -2.72
N THR A 197 -15.45 2.72 -1.56
CA THR A 197 -15.42 1.53 -0.69
C THR A 197 -16.04 0.29 -1.35
N GLU A 198 -16.85 0.45 -2.41
CA GLU A 198 -17.36 -0.66 -3.23
C GLU A 198 -16.21 -1.46 -3.88
N SER A 199 -15.02 -0.90 -3.98
CA SER A 199 -13.81 -1.59 -4.41
C SER A 199 -13.56 -2.88 -3.65
N ALA A 200 -13.83 -2.91 -2.35
CA ALA A 200 -13.66 -4.10 -1.51
C ALA A 200 -14.60 -5.24 -1.95
N ASN A 201 -15.88 -4.93 -2.22
CA ASN A 201 -16.84 -5.92 -2.71
C ASN A 201 -16.45 -6.45 -4.09
N ILE A 202 -15.93 -5.59 -4.97
CA ILE A 202 -15.46 -6.00 -6.29
C ILE A 202 -14.31 -6.98 -6.16
N ILE A 203 -13.28 -6.66 -5.39
CA ILE A 203 -12.14 -7.55 -5.16
C ILE A 203 -12.65 -8.91 -4.61
N TYR A 204 -13.48 -8.87 -3.56
CA TYR A 204 -14.00 -10.08 -2.94
C TYR A 204 -14.81 -10.94 -3.90
N ASN A 205 -15.63 -10.34 -4.75
CA ASN A 205 -16.48 -11.07 -5.69
C ASN A 205 -15.69 -11.63 -6.88
N GLU A 206 -14.76 -10.86 -7.42
CA GLU A 206 -14.05 -11.19 -8.67
C GLU A 206 -12.82 -12.08 -8.47
N VAL A 207 -12.19 -12.10 -7.29
CA VAL A 207 -11.08 -13.03 -6.99
C VAL A 207 -11.57 -14.48 -7.07
N GLU A 208 -10.88 -15.32 -7.84
CA GLU A 208 -11.21 -16.75 -8.05
C GLU A 208 -10.62 -17.69 -6.98
N SER A 209 -10.10 -17.13 -5.89
CA SER A 209 -9.60 -17.93 -4.78
C SER A 209 -10.73 -18.71 -4.07
N PRO A 210 -10.55 -20.02 -3.79
CA PRO A 210 -11.49 -20.77 -2.97
C PRO A 210 -11.47 -20.34 -1.49
N ILE A 211 -10.42 -19.65 -1.06
CA ILE A 211 -10.25 -19.13 0.31
C ILE A 211 -10.23 -17.62 0.21
N LYS A 212 -11.37 -16.98 0.45
CA LYS A 212 -11.48 -15.51 0.44
C LYS A 212 -12.35 -15.03 1.59
N GLU A 213 -11.87 -13.99 2.25
CA GLU A 213 -12.54 -13.33 3.36
C GLU A 213 -12.64 -11.82 3.08
N ILE A 214 -13.65 -11.15 3.62
CA ILE A 214 -13.79 -9.70 3.61
C ILE A 214 -14.14 -9.23 5.01
N LYS A 215 -13.48 -8.19 5.49
CA LYS A 215 -13.80 -7.55 6.76
C LYS A 215 -13.88 -6.04 6.63
N TRP A 216 -14.95 -5.49 7.16
CA TRP A 216 -15.17 -4.07 7.30
C TRP A 216 -14.81 -3.62 8.72
N TYR A 217 -14.08 -2.51 8.80
CA TYR A 217 -13.70 -1.88 10.07
C TYR A 217 -14.58 -0.64 10.22
N GLU A 218 -15.49 -0.73 11.18
CA GLU A 218 -16.64 0.19 11.26
C GLU A 218 -16.27 1.59 11.74
N GLU A 219 -15.12 1.75 12.44
CA GLU A 219 -14.66 3.03 12.97
C GLU A 219 -13.43 3.60 12.25
N SER A 220 -12.96 2.91 11.22
CA SER A 220 -11.72 3.24 10.52
C SER A 220 -11.96 3.86 9.14
N GLY A 221 -11.04 4.74 8.73
CA GLY A 221 -10.98 5.37 7.42
C GLY A 221 -9.97 4.71 6.49
N HIS A 222 -9.39 5.53 5.58
CA HIS A 222 -8.50 5.04 4.52
C HIS A 222 -7.16 4.50 5.03
N VAL A 223 -6.49 5.23 5.93
CA VAL A 223 -5.17 4.84 6.45
C VAL A 223 -5.36 3.93 7.66
N ILE A 224 -6.01 2.78 7.41
CA ILE A 224 -6.45 1.83 8.44
C ILE A 224 -5.31 1.32 9.32
N THR A 225 -4.08 1.32 8.82
CA THR A 225 -2.86 0.90 9.56
C THR A 225 -2.50 1.82 10.72
N PHE A 226 -3.07 3.02 10.79
CA PHE A 226 -2.89 4.00 11.87
C PHE A 226 -4.17 4.36 12.60
N ASP A 227 -5.31 3.83 12.15
CA ASP A 227 -6.61 4.21 12.68
C ASP A 227 -6.96 3.47 13.98
N LYS A 228 -8.15 3.71 14.49
CA LYS A 228 -8.63 3.27 15.82
C LYS A 228 -8.60 1.74 15.96
N GLU A 229 -8.92 1.01 14.89
CA GLU A 229 -9.03 -0.45 14.89
C GLU A 229 -7.75 -1.15 14.41
N ARG A 230 -6.61 -0.43 14.34
CA ARG A 230 -5.33 -0.99 13.85
C ARG A 230 -4.88 -2.24 14.61
N ASP A 231 -5.10 -2.28 15.91
CA ASP A 231 -4.65 -3.42 16.73
C ASP A 231 -5.49 -4.67 16.40
N GLN A 232 -6.80 -4.48 16.17
CA GLN A 232 -7.68 -5.53 15.66
C GLN A 232 -7.31 -5.96 14.24
N LEU A 233 -6.95 -4.98 13.38
CA LEU A 233 -6.46 -5.25 12.02
C LEU A 233 -5.21 -6.13 12.05
N HIS A 234 -4.24 -5.82 12.91
CA HIS A 234 -3.01 -6.61 13.03
C HIS A 234 -3.31 -8.07 13.43
N GLU A 235 -4.20 -8.26 14.41
CA GLU A 235 -4.61 -9.59 14.86
C GLU A 235 -5.37 -10.35 13.76
N ASP A 236 -6.27 -9.71 13.03
CA ASP A 236 -7.02 -10.35 11.96
C ASP A 236 -6.12 -10.76 10.78
N ILE A 237 -5.14 -9.92 10.42
CA ILE A 237 -4.13 -10.27 9.40
C ILE A 237 -3.30 -11.47 9.87
N TYR A 238 -2.83 -11.48 11.11
CA TYR A 238 -2.10 -12.59 11.67
C TYR A 238 -2.94 -13.89 11.63
N ARG A 239 -4.20 -13.85 12.08
CA ARG A 239 -5.10 -14.99 12.04
C ARG A 239 -5.35 -15.51 10.62
N PHE A 240 -5.43 -14.61 9.64
CA PHE A 240 -5.52 -15.01 8.24
C PHE A 240 -4.24 -15.71 7.77
N LEU A 241 -3.07 -15.16 8.09
CA LEU A 241 -1.78 -15.76 7.74
C LEU A 241 -1.58 -17.14 8.38
N GLU A 242 -2.05 -17.37 9.62
CA GLU A 242 -1.97 -18.67 10.30
C GLU A 242 -2.88 -19.75 9.68
N LYS A 243 -3.90 -19.36 8.90
CA LYS A 243 -4.75 -20.31 8.17
C LYS A 243 -4.13 -20.78 6.84
N LEU A 244 -3.06 -20.13 6.39
CA LEU A 244 -2.38 -20.50 5.15
C LEU A 244 -1.57 -21.78 5.35
N ASP A 245 -1.57 -22.64 4.34
CA ASP A 245 -0.82 -23.90 4.34
C ASP A 245 0.67 -23.66 4.05
N TRP A 246 1.39 -23.12 5.06
CA TRP A 246 2.84 -22.89 4.96
C TRP A 246 3.60 -24.21 4.97
N GLN A 247 4.61 -24.33 4.10
CA GLN A 247 5.58 -25.43 4.17
C GLN A 247 6.69 -25.05 5.17
N ASP A 248 6.69 -25.64 6.33
CA ASP A 248 7.67 -25.37 7.43
C ASP A 248 9.07 -25.93 7.14
#